data_316e2ab2f8be94494b749ca090b78396
#
_entry.id   316e2ab2f8be94494b749ca090b78396
#
_cell.length_a   1.000
_cell.length_b   1.000
_cell.length_c   1.000
_cell.angle_alpha   90.00
_cell.angle_beta   90.00
_cell.angle_gamma   90.00
#
_symmetry.space_group_name_H-M   'P 1'
#
loop_
_entity.id
_entity.type
_entity.pdbx_description
1 polymer ?
#
loop_
_entity_poly.entity_id
_entity_poly.type
_entity_poly.pdbx_seq_one_letter_code
_entity_poly.pdbx_strand_id
1 'polypeptide(L)'
;MKMNLMIRTGGEFEEFLRRQNLEEESETRLIEISKKILTRTNLLDNNLSSNCQLVVGEVQSGKTMSFTALIALAHENGFPVVVVLAGTKNQLLLQTAARLTTDLRADGNGGANPWVMINKPTKKDRKRNILDIQKALNIWNEKDAPDSFKPTVILTILKHQTSLGEVTEILGSLNSRFNVNDFPVLIIDDEGDQAGLNLRWLEGEESTIYEAIGNLRKSLKRHSYVMYTATPQGPLLIDIQDALSPDYVTLLQSGPDYLGGKDLFIESETFSRTIPEHEFNMIFDTNDGAAIPRSLKQSLA
;
A
#
# COMPACT_ATOMS: atom_id res chain seq x y z
N MET A 1 23.16 14.97 -16.58
CA MET A 1 23.46 13.56 -16.88
C MET A 1 22.73 12.72 -15.82
N LYS A 2 21.55 12.15 -16.15
CA LYS A 2 20.85 11.26 -15.21
C LYS A 2 21.68 9.99 -15.09
N MET A 3 22.30 9.79 -13.94
CA MET A 3 22.89 8.49 -13.61
C MET A 3 21.79 7.45 -13.76
N ASN A 4 21.99 6.47 -14.63
CA ASN A 4 21.06 5.35 -14.78
C ASN A 4 21.26 4.48 -13.53
N LEU A 5 20.59 4.81 -12.43
CA LEU A 5 20.64 4.03 -11.20
C LEU A 5 20.06 2.66 -11.48
N MET A 6 20.94 1.67 -11.47
CA MET A 6 20.56 0.27 -11.75
C MET A 6 19.83 -0.26 -10.50
N ILE A 7 18.53 -0.51 -10.60
CA ILE A 7 17.75 -1.13 -9.54
C ILE A 7 18.25 -2.57 -9.35
N ARG A 8 18.66 -2.89 -8.12
CA ARG A 8 19.08 -4.23 -7.73
C ARG A 8 17.86 -5.13 -7.57
N THR A 9 17.93 -6.33 -8.12
CA THR A 9 16.86 -7.35 -8.05
C THR A 9 17.46 -8.65 -7.51
N GLY A 10 18.02 -8.66 -6.34
CA GLY A 10 18.58 -9.87 -5.73
C GLY A 10 17.90 -10.23 -4.43
N GLY A 11 18.48 -11.20 -3.73
CA GLY A 11 18.16 -11.51 -2.36
C GLY A 11 16.68 -11.77 -2.08
N GLU A 12 16.09 -10.96 -1.22
CA GLU A 12 14.71 -11.12 -0.74
C GLU A 12 13.67 -10.91 -1.85
N PHE A 13 13.95 -10.05 -2.84
CA PHE A 13 13.04 -9.84 -3.94
C PHE A 13 12.93 -11.07 -4.86
N GLU A 14 14.04 -11.69 -5.23
CA GLU A 14 14.04 -12.93 -6.02
C GLU A 14 13.41 -14.09 -5.24
N GLU A 15 13.71 -14.17 -3.94
CA GLU A 15 13.11 -15.18 -3.05
C GLU A 15 11.59 -15.00 -2.95
N PHE A 16 11.10 -13.75 -2.87
CA PHE A 16 9.68 -13.46 -2.92
C PHE A 16 9.06 -13.94 -4.24
N LEU A 17 9.62 -13.55 -5.39
CA LEU A 17 9.11 -13.93 -6.71
C LEU A 17 9.03 -15.45 -6.87
N ARG A 18 10.09 -16.16 -6.53
CA ARG A 18 10.14 -17.63 -6.62
C ARG A 18 9.00 -18.31 -5.84
N ARG A 19 8.62 -17.74 -4.69
CA ARG A 19 7.53 -18.27 -3.86
C ARG A 19 6.14 -18.02 -4.43
N GLN A 20 5.97 -16.96 -5.21
CA GLN A 20 4.68 -16.66 -5.81
C GLN A 20 4.30 -17.66 -6.90
N ASN A 21 5.28 -18.40 -7.45
CA ASN A 21 5.08 -19.42 -8.50
C ASN A 21 4.21 -18.90 -9.65
N LEU A 22 4.53 -17.68 -10.13
CA LEU A 22 3.82 -17.03 -11.21
C LEU A 22 4.24 -17.60 -12.57
N GLU A 23 3.37 -17.48 -13.55
CA GLU A 23 3.76 -17.66 -14.95
C GLU A 23 4.78 -16.61 -15.38
N GLU A 24 5.70 -16.96 -16.28
CA GLU A 24 6.82 -16.12 -16.71
C GLU A 24 6.41 -14.70 -17.14
N GLU A 25 5.29 -14.60 -17.86
CA GLU A 25 4.76 -13.30 -18.30
C GLU A 25 4.28 -12.46 -17.13
N SER A 26 3.58 -13.06 -16.16
CA SER A 26 3.07 -12.40 -14.95
C SER A 26 4.21 -11.98 -14.03
N GLU A 27 5.25 -12.81 -13.87
CA GLU A 27 6.44 -12.48 -13.10
C GLU A 27 7.19 -11.32 -13.73
N THR A 28 7.42 -11.35 -15.04
CA THR A 28 8.08 -10.28 -15.78
C THR A 28 7.34 -8.94 -15.60
N ARG A 29 6.03 -8.95 -15.74
CA ARG A 29 5.19 -7.75 -15.52
C ARG A 29 5.31 -7.22 -14.08
N LEU A 30 5.30 -8.11 -13.09
CA LEU A 30 5.42 -7.72 -11.69
C LEU A 30 6.78 -7.06 -11.41
N ILE A 31 7.86 -7.62 -11.98
CA ILE A 31 9.22 -7.05 -11.90
C ILE A 31 9.27 -5.66 -12.53
N GLU A 32 8.76 -5.51 -13.76
CA GLU A 32 8.78 -4.25 -14.49
C GLU A 32 8.00 -3.15 -13.77
N ILE A 33 6.80 -3.47 -13.28
CA ILE A 33 5.96 -2.54 -12.54
C ILE A 33 6.62 -2.13 -11.24
N SER A 34 7.16 -3.08 -10.46
CA SER A 34 7.85 -2.80 -9.21
C SER A 34 9.07 -1.90 -9.43
N LYS A 35 9.89 -2.18 -10.46
CA LYS A 35 11.01 -1.33 -10.86
C LYS A 35 10.56 0.06 -11.29
N LYS A 36 9.49 0.17 -12.05
CA LYS A 36 8.92 1.44 -12.50
C LYS A 36 8.47 2.30 -11.33
N ILE A 37 7.75 1.73 -10.36
CA ILE A 37 7.29 2.44 -9.17
C ILE A 37 8.50 2.87 -8.33
N LEU A 38 9.46 1.97 -8.08
CA LEU A 38 10.64 2.29 -7.27
C LEU A 38 11.52 3.36 -7.92
N THR A 39 11.73 3.32 -9.24
CA THR A 39 12.46 4.37 -9.96
C THR A 39 11.81 5.74 -9.78
N ARG A 40 10.49 5.79 -9.78
CA ARG A 40 9.71 7.02 -9.65
C ARG A 40 9.69 7.58 -8.22
N THR A 41 10.19 6.86 -7.23
CA THR A 41 10.35 7.41 -5.88
C THR A 41 11.32 8.58 -5.85
N ASN A 42 12.27 8.65 -6.79
CA ASN A 42 13.35 9.63 -6.87
C ASN A 42 14.24 9.66 -5.60
N LEU A 43 14.25 8.56 -4.82
CA LEU A 43 14.95 8.48 -3.53
C LEU A 43 16.26 7.67 -3.59
N LEU A 44 16.54 7.04 -4.75
CA LEU A 44 17.70 6.18 -4.94
C LEU A 44 19.03 6.96 -5.05
N ASP A 45 18.98 8.25 -5.34
CA ASP A 45 20.14 9.11 -5.60
C ASP A 45 20.51 10.04 -4.43
N ASN A 46 20.06 9.74 -3.22
CA ASN A 46 20.27 10.54 -2.01
C ASN A 46 19.73 11.97 -2.04
N ASN A 47 18.91 12.33 -3.00
CA ASN A 47 18.26 13.64 -3.01
C ASN A 47 17.17 13.72 -1.93
N LEU A 48 17.05 14.89 -1.31
CA LEU A 48 15.92 15.21 -0.46
C LEU A 48 14.72 15.39 -1.38
N SER A 49 13.85 14.41 -1.45
CA SER A 49 12.67 14.49 -2.28
C SER A 49 11.49 13.79 -1.61
N SER A 50 10.33 14.33 -1.86
CA SER A 50 9.07 13.65 -1.53
C SER A 50 8.20 13.65 -2.77
N ASN A 51 7.53 12.54 -3.04
CA ASN A 51 6.57 12.46 -4.13
C ASN A 51 5.34 11.64 -3.75
N CYS A 52 4.33 11.73 -4.60
CA CYS A 52 3.10 10.98 -4.50
C CYS A 52 2.91 10.17 -5.79
N GLN A 53 2.57 8.91 -5.66
CA GLN A 53 2.31 8.02 -6.79
C GLN A 53 0.96 7.36 -6.64
N LEU A 54 0.26 7.17 -7.75
CA LEU A 54 -0.99 6.41 -7.81
C LEU A 54 -0.78 5.15 -8.62
N VAL A 55 -1.08 4.02 -8.02
CA VAL A 55 -1.09 2.70 -8.66
C VAL A 55 -2.53 2.23 -8.77
N VAL A 56 -3.01 2.15 -9.99
CA VAL A 56 -4.39 1.77 -10.29
C VAL A 56 -4.42 0.32 -10.73
N GLY A 57 -5.20 -0.50 -10.05
CA GLY A 57 -5.43 -1.89 -10.43
C GLY A 57 -6.87 -2.27 -10.17
N GLU A 58 -7.44 -3.10 -11.00
CA GLU A 58 -8.81 -3.59 -10.86
C GLU A 58 -9.04 -4.27 -9.50
N VAL A 59 -10.30 -4.48 -9.14
CA VAL A 59 -10.64 -5.21 -7.91
C VAL A 59 -10.08 -6.63 -7.99
N GLN A 60 -9.36 -7.07 -6.95
CA GLN A 60 -8.70 -8.39 -6.91
C GLN A 60 -7.63 -8.64 -8.00
N SER A 61 -7.07 -7.59 -8.59
CA SER A 61 -6.01 -7.67 -9.62
C SER A 61 -4.61 -7.94 -9.08
N GLY A 62 -4.46 -8.34 -7.82
CA GLY A 62 -3.14 -8.59 -7.22
C GLY A 62 -2.45 -7.35 -6.65
N LYS A 63 -3.17 -6.28 -6.30
CA LYS A 63 -2.59 -5.08 -5.67
C LYS A 63 -1.71 -5.39 -4.45
N THR A 64 -2.17 -6.28 -3.57
CA THR A 64 -1.38 -6.70 -2.39
C THR A 64 -0.06 -7.35 -2.80
N MET A 65 -0.08 -8.25 -3.79
CA MET A 65 1.13 -8.86 -4.33
C MET A 65 2.09 -7.80 -4.90
N SER A 66 1.54 -6.83 -5.65
CA SER A 66 2.32 -5.73 -6.23
C SER A 66 3.02 -4.88 -5.16
N PHE A 67 2.33 -4.48 -4.09
CA PHE A 67 3.01 -3.70 -3.07
C PHE A 67 3.93 -4.55 -2.18
N THR A 68 3.68 -5.84 -1.99
CA THR A 68 4.62 -6.73 -1.31
C THR A 68 5.90 -6.91 -2.13
N ALA A 69 5.78 -7.07 -3.45
CA ALA A 69 6.93 -7.07 -4.37
C ALA A 69 7.71 -5.75 -4.29
N LEU A 70 7.00 -4.61 -4.25
CA LEU A 70 7.63 -3.31 -4.10
C LEU A 70 8.37 -3.17 -2.76
N ILE A 71 7.84 -3.71 -1.66
CA ILE A 71 8.52 -3.73 -0.35
C ILE A 71 9.81 -4.55 -0.43
N ALA A 72 9.75 -5.75 -0.99
CA ALA A 72 10.93 -6.60 -1.16
C ALA A 72 11.99 -5.93 -2.05
N LEU A 73 11.57 -5.31 -3.16
CA LEU A 73 12.48 -4.56 -4.04
C LEU A 73 13.05 -3.31 -3.36
N ALA A 74 12.27 -2.60 -2.55
CA ALA A 74 12.71 -1.43 -1.80
C ALA A 74 13.78 -1.81 -0.75
N HIS A 75 13.62 -2.94 -0.07
CA HIS A 75 14.63 -3.51 0.82
C HIS A 75 15.99 -3.65 0.10
N GLU A 76 16.03 -4.29 -1.06
CA GLU A 76 17.25 -4.48 -1.87
C GLU A 76 17.90 -3.15 -2.29
N ASN A 77 17.12 -2.09 -2.33
CA ASN A 77 17.55 -0.79 -2.82
C ASN A 77 17.68 0.28 -1.72
N GLY A 78 17.82 -0.14 -0.47
CA GLY A 78 18.23 0.75 0.61
C GLY A 78 17.11 1.49 1.32
N PHE A 79 15.91 0.91 1.40
CA PHE A 79 14.79 1.45 2.18
C PHE A 79 14.66 0.71 3.52
N PRO A 80 15.20 1.26 4.61
CA PRO A 80 15.15 0.60 5.92
C PRO A 80 13.81 0.70 6.62
N VAL A 81 12.92 1.58 6.16
CA VAL A 81 11.61 1.80 6.79
C VAL A 81 10.51 1.83 5.74
N VAL A 82 9.48 1.03 5.96
CA VAL A 82 8.25 1.00 5.18
C VAL A 82 7.06 1.21 6.11
N VAL A 83 6.13 2.08 5.75
CA VAL A 83 4.86 2.27 6.45
C VAL A 83 3.73 1.81 5.55
N VAL A 84 2.90 0.89 6.02
CA VAL A 84 1.74 0.36 5.26
C VAL A 84 0.46 0.79 5.95
N LEU A 85 -0.33 1.63 5.28
CA LEU A 85 -1.67 2.04 5.70
C LEU A 85 -2.68 1.01 5.17
N ALA A 86 -3.14 0.13 6.04
CA ALA A 86 -3.91 -1.07 5.71
C ALA A 86 -5.44 -0.85 5.79
N GLY A 87 -5.93 0.25 5.22
CA GLY A 87 -7.35 0.60 5.23
C GLY A 87 -7.86 1.10 6.59
N THR A 88 -9.18 1.20 6.73
CA THR A 88 -9.84 1.84 7.90
C THR A 88 -10.35 0.84 8.94
N LYS A 89 -10.41 -0.46 8.62
CA LYS A 89 -10.96 -1.50 9.48
C LYS A 89 -9.87 -2.42 10.06
N ASN A 90 -9.99 -2.77 11.36
CA ASN A 90 -9.04 -3.69 12.01
C ASN A 90 -8.88 -5.02 11.27
N GLN A 91 -9.94 -5.55 10.67
CA GLN A 91 -9.89 -6.80 9.93
C GLN A 91 -8.96 -6.70 8.72
N LEU A 92 -9.01 -5.58 7.98
CA LEU A 92 -8.11 -5.31 6.84
C LEU A 92 -6.66 -5.20 7.31
N LEU A 93 -6.42 -4.51 8.42
CA LEU A 93 -5.07 -4.42 9.00
C LEU A 93 -4.51 -5.81 9.34
N LEU A 94 -5.29 -6.64 10.04
CA LEU A 94 -4.84 -7.99 10.40
C LEU A 94 -4.59 -8.86 9.17
N GLN A 95 -5.44 -8.74 8.15
CA GLN A 95 -5.28 -9.46 6.89
C GLN A 95 -4.02 -9.01 6.14
N THR A 96 -3.78 -7.71 6.02
CA THR A 96 -2.59 -7.16 5.36
C THR A 96 -1.32 -7.55 6.13
N ALA A 97 -1.32 -7.41 7.47
CA ALA A 97 -0.18 -7.80 8.30
C ALA A 97 0.14 -9.29 8.18
N ALA A 98 -0.88 -10.15 8.21
CA ALA A 98 -0.70 -11.60 8.05
C ALA A 98 -0.13 -11.95 6.66
N ARG A 99 -0.66 -11.34 5.58
CA ARG A 99 -0.13 -11.53 4.22
C ARG A 99 1.33 -11.11 4.12
N LEU A 100 1.68 -9.90 4.57
CA LEU A 100 3.05 -9.43 4.57
C LEU A 100 3.98 -10.38 5.34
N THR A 101 3.56 -10.86 6.52
CA THR A 101 4.33 -11.81 7.31
C THR A 101 4.57 -13.12 6.56
N THR A 102 3.54 -13.66 5.91
CA THR A 102 3.64 -14.92 5.16
C THR A 102 4.44 -14.73 3.88
N ASP A 103 4.11 -13.73 3.08
CA ASP A 103 4.69 -13.54 1.75
C ASP A 103 6.17 -13.14 1.81
N LEU A 104 6.58 -12.40 2.86
CA LEU A 104 7.97 -12.02 3.11
C LEU A 104 8.72 -12.99 4.04
N ARG A 105 8.07 -14.06 4.54
CA ARG A 105 8.64 -14.96 5.57
C ARG A 105 9.15 -14.24 6.81
N ALA A 106 8.45 -13.21 7.22
CA ALA A 106 8.83 -12.40 8.37
C ALA A 106 8.62 -13.12 9.72
N ASP A 107 8.14 -14.35 9.73
CA ASP A 107 7.95 -15.22 10.91
C ASP A 107 9.25 -15.93 11.37
N GLY A 108 10.35 -15.77 10.65
CA GLY A 108 11.65 -16.37 10.99
C GLY A 108 11.80 -17.84 10.60
N ASN A 109 10.83 -18.44 9.91
CA ASN A 109 10.87 -19.86 9.51
C ASN A 109 11.76 -20.15 8.31
N GLY A 110 12.89 -19.47 8.13
CA GLY A 110 13.70 -19.65 6.93
C GLY A 110 15.18 -19.28 7.03
N GLY A 111 15.69 -18.95 8.21
CA GLY A 111 17.06 -18.49 8.39
C GLY A 111 17.16 -17.02 8.80
N ALA A 112 18.13 -16.28 8.28
CA ALA A 112 18.26 -14.84 8.55
C ALA A 112 17.00 -14.11 8.09
N ASN A 113 16.34 -13.42 9.02
CA ASN A 113 15.11 -12.67 8.74
C ASN A 113 15.43 -11.17 8.70
N PRO A 114 15.43 -10.55 7.51
CA PRO A 114 15.70 -9.11 7.40
C PRO A 114 14.47 -8.24 7.75
N TRP A 115 13.35 -8.84 8.14
CA TRP A 115 12.09 -8.12 8.34
C TRP A 115 11.81 -7.89 9.82
N VAL A 116 11.61 -6.63 10.22
CA VAL A 116 11.17 -6.24 11.55
C VAL A 116 9.71 -5.76 11.45
N MET A 117 8.77 -6.63 11.86
CA MET A 117 7.34 -6.33 11.77
C MET A 117 6.85 -5.60 13.02
N ILE A 118 6.27 -4.42 12.83
CA ILE A 118 5.61 -3.63 13.87
C ILE A 118 4.15 -3.41 13.46
N ASN A 119 3.28 -4.27 13.94
CA ASN A 119 1.87 -4.24 13.60
C ASN A 119 1.07 -3.48 14.65
N LYS A 120 0.27 -2.50 14.22
CA LYS A 120 -0.61 -1.70 15.07
C LYS A 120 0.11 -1.10 16.29
N PRO A 121 1.18 -0.28 16.12
CA PRO A 121 1.90 0.34 17.22
C PRO A 121 0.97 1.17 18.10
N THR A 122 1.20 1.11 19.42
CA THR A 122 0.45 1.87 20.40
C THR A 122 1.39 2.69 21.29
N LYS A 123 0.85 3.69 22.01
CA LYS A 123 1.64 4.48 22.98
C LYS A 123 2.37 3.61 24.02
N LYS A 124 1.80 2.46 24.37
CA LYS A 124 2.42 1.52 25.35
C LYS A 124 3.69 0.91 24.78
N ASP A 125 3.71 0.62 23.49
CA ASP A 125 4.80 -0.06 22.81
C ASP A 125 5.83 0.92 22.22
N ARG A 126 5.55 2.24 22.26
CA ARG A 126 6.36 3.29 21.59
C ARG A 126 7.84 3.18 21.89
N LYS A 127 8.24 3.06 23.17
CA LYS A 127 9.64 2.96 23.55
C LYS A 127 10.33 1.74 22.95
N ARG A 128 9.66 0.59 22.95
CA ARG A 128 10.14 -0.64 22.35
C ARG A 128 10.28 -0.48 20.84
N ASN A 129 9.23 0.01 20.18
CA ASN A 129 9.23 0.22 18.74
C ASN A 129 10.36 1.16 18.29
N ILE A 130 10.59 2.27 19.02
CA ILE A 130 11.71 3.18 18.76
C ILE A 130 13.04 2.44 18.86
N LEU A 131 13.25 1.62 19.90
CA LEU A 131 14.49 0.86 20.07
C LEU A 131 14.70 -0.16 18.94
N ASP A 132 13.66 -0.84 18.51
CA ASP A 132 13.74 -1.84 17.43
C ASP A 132 14.07 -1.16 16.09
N ILE A 133 13.47 0.00 15.79
CA ILE A 133 13.82 0.78 14.60
C ILE A 133 15.26 1.32 14.71
N GLN A 134 15.68 1.81 15.88
CA GLN A 134 17.05 2.29 16.08
C GLN A 134 18.09 1.19 15.83
N LYS A 135 17.84 -0.03 16.31
CA LYS A 135 18.71 -1.18 16.04
C LYS A 135 18.84 -1.45 14.54
N ALA A 136 17.69 -1.44 13.83
CA ALA A 136 17.68 -1.63 12.40
C ALA A 136 18.48 -0.55 11.67
N LEU A 137 18.26 0.73 11.98
CA LEU A 137 18.95 1.85 11.35
C LEU A 137 20.46 1.87 11.67
N ASN A 138 20.87 1.40 12.86
CA ASN A 138 22.29 1.26 13.19
C ASN A 138 22.98 0.30 12.24
N ILE A 139 22.39 -0.85 11.97
CA ILE A 139 22.95 -1.84 11.03
C ILE A 139 23.06 -1.25 9.61
N TRP A 140 22.09 -0.44 9.18
CA TRP A 140 22.18 0.28 7.91
C TRP A 140 23.33 1.28 7.84
N ASN A 141 23.71 1.87 8.97
CA ASN A 141 24.86 2.80 9.07
C ASN A 141 26.22 2.09 9.12
N GLU A 142 26.24 0.79 9.41
CA GLU A 142 27.47 0.01 9.40
C GLU A 142 27.91 -0.24 7.95
N LYS A 143 29.03 0.38 7.55
CA LYS A 143 29.54 0.30 6.17
C LYS A 143 29.91 -1.12 5.74
N ASP A 144 30.35 -1.92 6.69
CA ASP A 144 30.84 -3.29 6.43
C ASP A 144 29.76 -4.35 6.64
N ALA A 145 28.55 -3.96 7.03
CA ALA A 145 27.44 -4.91 7.16
C ALA A 145 27.01 -5.42 5.78
N PRO A 146 27.01 -6.75 5.55
CA PRO A 146 26.48 -7.32 4.33
C PRO A 146 24.99 -6.92 4.11
N ASP A 147 24.59 -6.66 2.89
CA ASP A 147 23.22 -6.25 2.57
C ASP A 147 22.16 -7.25 3.06
N SER A 148 22.50 -8.55 3.06
CA SER A 148 21.63 -9.62 3.59
C SER A 148 21.36 -9.55 5.11
N PHE A 149 22.14 -8.75 5.85
CA PHE A 149 21.94 -8.55 7.29
C PHE A 149 21.25 -7.21 7.63
N LYS A 150 21.05 -6.36 6.64
CA LYS A 150 20.42 -5.05 6.85
C LYS A 150 18.90 -5.23 6.94
N PRO A 151 18.29 -4.95 8.11
CA PRO A 151 16.86 -5.20 8.26
C PRO A 151 16.01 -4.05 7.73
N THR A 152 14.84 -4.36 7.18
CA THR A 152 13.79 -3.37 6.89
C THR A 152 12.66 -3.48 7.92
N VAL A 153 12.30 -2.35 8.51
CA VAL A 153 11.18 -2.23 9.45
C VAL A 153 9.90 -1.96 8.66
N ILE A 154 8.88 -2.78 8.88
CA ILE A 154 7.56 -2.62 8.28
C ILE A 154 6.56 -2.27 9.38
N LEU A 155 6.05 -1.03 9.33
CA LEU A 155 5.01 -0.54 10.23
C LEU A 155 3.65 -0.70 9.55
N THR A 156 2.83 -1.67 9.98
CA THR A 156 1.47 -1.85 9.44
C THR A 156 0.45 -1.21 10.37
N ILE A 157 -0.28 -0.21 9.87
CA ILE A 157 -1.18 0.60 10.67
C ILE A 157 -2.55 0.78 10.03
N LEU A 158 -3.53 1.14 10.86
CA LEU A 158 -4.83 1.60 10.38
C LEU A 158 -4.72 3.01 9.78
N LYS A 159 -5.47 3.28 8.74
CA LYS A 159 -5.71 4.62 8.23
C LYS A 159 -6.67 5.35 9.15
N HIS A 160 -6.16 5.77 10.30
CA HIS A 160 -6.88 6.44 11.36
C HIS A 160 -5.98 7.48 12.03
N GLN A 161 -6.53 8.63 12.41
CA GLN A 161 -5.79 9.75 12.99
C GLN A 161 -4.86 9.33 14.14
N THR A 162 -5.33 8.53 15.09
CA THR A 162 -4.53 8.09 16.25
C THR A 162 -3.35 7.21 15.83
N SER A 163 -3.54 6.29 14.86
CA SER A 163 -2.48 5.39 14.40
C SER A 163 -1.42 6.13 13.59
N LEU A 164 -1.85 7.05 12.72
CA LEU A 164 -0.97 7.93 11.96
C LEU A 164 -0.17 8.84 12.89
N GLY A 165 -0.84 9.46 13.89
CA GLY A 165 -0.18 10.27 14.91
C GLY A 165 0.87 9.49 15.71
N GLU A 166 0.58 8.23 16.08
CA GLU A 166 1.55 7.40 16.80
C GLU A 166 2.80 7.11 15.97
N VAL A 167 2.65 6.80 14.68
CA VAL A 167 3.81 6.57 13.78
C VAL A 167 4.58 7.87 13.55
N THR A 168 3.89 9.00 13.41
CA THR A 168 4.54 10.33 13.31
C THR A 168 5.41 10.61 14.54
N GLU A 169 4.91 10.33 15.74
CA GLU A 169 5.65 10.48 16.99
C GLU A 169 6.85 9.51 17.10
N ILE A 170 6.65 8.24 16.69
CA ILE A 170 7.74 7.25 16.68
C ILE A 170 8.86 7.72 15.75
N LEU A 171 8.55 8.02 14.49
CA LEU A 171 9.54 8.42 13.49
C LEU A 171 10.16 9.79 13.81
N GLY A 172 9.35 10.74 14.30
CA GLY A 172 9.83 12.04 14.76
C GLY A 172 10.82 11.95 15.95
N SER A 173 10.59 11.02 16.89
CA SER A 173 11.48 10.78 18.03
C SER A 173 12.86 10.25 17.61
N LEU A 174 12.95 9.59 16.45
CA LEU A 174 14.22 9.10 15.91
C LEU A 174 15.09 10.24 15.39
N ASN A 175 14.51 11.34 14.93
CA ASN A 175 15.24 12.49 14.38
C ASN A 175 16.16 13.19 15.41
N SER A 176 15.93 13.00 16.70
CA SER A 176 16.78 13.58 17.76
C SER A 176 18.07 12.80 18.02
N ARG A 177 18.13 11.52 17.64
CA ARG A 177 19.27 10.63 17.90
C ARG A 177 19.85 9.98 16.65
N PHE A 178 19.02 9.74 15.68
CA PHE A 178 19.34 9.21 14.36
C PHE A 178 18.65 10.12 13.36
N ASN A 179 19.36 10.60 12.40
CA ASN A 179 18.74 11.39 11.36
C ASN A 179 17.96 10.44 10.43
N VAL A 180 16.70 10.07 10.81
CA VAL A 180 15.83 9.26 9.94
C VAL A 180 15.69 9.90 8.56
N ASN A 181 15.91 11.21 8.47
CA ASN A 181 15.89 11.92 7.21
C ASN A 181 17.05 11.57 6.26
N ASP A 182 18.09 10.87 6.74
CA ASP A 182 19.17 10.36 5.89
C ASP A 182 18.74 9.09 5.13
N PHE A 183 17.64 8.45 5.57
CA PHE A 183 17.11 7.24 4.95
C PHE A 183 15.84 7.51 4.16
N PRO A 184 15.63 6.83 3.02
CA PRO A 184 14.37 6.87 2.32
C PRO A 184 13.30 6.07 3.06
N VAL A 185 12.10 6.62 3.14
CA VAL A 185 10.92 5.96 3.70
C VAL A 185 9.90 5.71 2.61
N LEU A 186 9.44 4.47 2.48
CA LEU A 186 8.34 4.13 1.58
C LEU A 186 7.04 4.09 2.38
N ILE A 187 6.05 4.86 1.96
CA ILE A 187 4.70 4.85 2.53
C ILE A 187 3.77 4.25 1.48
N ILE A 188 3.14 3.14 1.82
CA ILE A 188 2.17 2.45 0.97
C ILE A 188 0.79 2.69 1.57
N ASP A 189 -0.13 3.18 0.77
CA ASP A 189 -1.52 3.37 1.14
C ASP A 189 -2.41 2.40 0.35
N ASP A 190 -2.83 1.32 1.01
CA ASP A 190 -3.82 0.40 0.45
C ASP A 190 -5.21 1.02 0.58
N GLU A 191 -5.98 1.01 -0.51
CA GLU A 191 -7.25 1.73 -0.66
C GLU A 191 -7.07 3.27 -0.55
N GLY A 192 -6.14 3.83 -1.33
CA GLY A 192 -5.78 5.27 -1.33
C GLY A 192 -6.93 6.23 -1.66
N ASP A 193 -8.02 5.73 -2.23
CA ASP A 193 -9.27 6.46 -2.49
C ASP A 193 -10.17 6.60 -1.24
N GLN A 194 -9.91 5.82 -0.18
CA GLN A 194 -10.73 5.82 1.04
C GLN A 194 -10.13 6.70 2.14
N ALA A 195 -10.96 7.52 2.75
CA ALA A 195 -10.71 8.28 3.97
C ALA A 195 -9.47 9.20 3.98
N GLY A 196 -8.55 9.05 3.02
CA GLY A 196 -7.35 9.88 2.89
C GLY A 196 -7.54 11.14 2.04
N LEU A 197 -8.64 11.22 1.28
CA LEU A 197 -8.90 12.34 0.38
C LEU A 197 -9.65 13.46 1.10
N ASN A 198 -9.26 14.69 0.83
CA ASN A 198 -9.97 15.86 1.34
C ASN A 198 -11.24 16.14 0.51
N LEU A 199 -12.27 15.30 0.66
CA LEU A 199 -13.55 15.48 -0.04
C LEU A 199 -14.37 16.67 0.51
N ARG A 200 -13.94 17.27 1.63
CA ARG A 200 -14.61 18.42 2.28
C ARG A 200 -13.93 19.75 1.98
N TRP A 201 -12.98 19.79 1.07
CA TRP A 201 -12.29 21.03 0.70
C TRP A 201 -13.26 22.13 0.24
N LEU A 202 -14.40 21.76 -0.38
CA LEU A 202 -15.47 22.68 -0.77
C LEU A 202 -16.18 23.33 0.43
N GLU A 203 -16.13 22.70 1.60
CA GLU A 203 -16.72 23.18 2.85
C GLU A 203 -15.68 23.92 3.72
N GLY A 204 -14.40 23.99 3.27
CA GLY A 204 -13.32 24.62 4.02
C GLY A 204 -12.80 23.80 5.20
N GLU A 205 -13.22 22.52 5.32
CA GLU A 205 -12.77 21.60 6.38
C GLU A 205 -11.87 20.53 5.82
N GLU A 206 -10.71 20.34 6.43
CA GLU A 206 -9.83 19.20 6.12
C GLU A 206 -10.31 17.94 6.85
N SER A 207 -10.26 16.81 6.17
CA SER A 207 -10.47 15.51 6.83
C SER A 207 -9.36 15.26 7.85
N THR A 208 -9.71 14.83 9.06
CA THR A 208 -8.74 14.53 10.14
C THR A 208 -7.70 13.46 9.75
N ILE A 209 -8.07 12.56 8.85
CA ILE A 209 -7.15 11.54 8.31
C ILE A 209 -6.23 12.16 7.28
N TYR A 210 -6.73 13.02 6.40
CA TYR A 210 -5.92 13.77 5.43
C TYR A 210 -4.84 14.59 6.13
N GLU A 211 -5.23 15.37 7.14
CA GLU A 211 -4.30 16.14 7.97
C GLU A 211 -3.24 15.24 8.64
N ALA A 212 -3.65 14.10 9.19
CA ALA A 212 -2.74 13.17 9.84
C ALA A 212 -1.74 12.53 8.85
N ILE A 213 -2.16 12.21 7.62
CA ILE A 213 -1.25 11.76 6.54
C ILE A 213 -0.29 12.89 6.17
N GLY A 214 -0.79 14.13 6.03
CA GLY A 214 0.01 15.32 5.76
C GLY A 214 1.09 15.54 6.83
N ASN A 215 0.74 15.40 8.11
CA ASN A 215 1.66 15.53 9.23
C ASN A 215 2.74 14.42 9.23
N LEU A 216 2.36 13.17 8.95
CA LEU A 216 3.33 12.08 8.78
C LEU A 216 4.31 12.39 7.65
N ARG A 217 3.83 12.81 6.48
CA ARG A 217 4.67 13.15 5.32
C ARG A 217 5.59 14.33 5.60
N LYS A 218 5.09 15.40 6.24
CA LYS A 218 5.90 16.58 6.64
C LYS A 218 6.99 16.24 7.64
N SER A 219 6.82 15.21 8.47
CA SER A 219 7.83 14.75 9.42
C SER A 219 9.03 14.04 8.78
N LEU A 220 8.90 13.63 7.51
CA LEU A 220 9.88 12.87 6.75
C LEU A 220 10.40 13.68 5.56
N LYS A 221 11.71 13.93 5.50
CA LYS A 221 12.33 14.70 4.40
C LYS A 221 12.55 13.90 3.13
N ARG A 222 12.68 12.58 3.25
CA ARG A 222 12.91 11.65 2.15
C ARG A 222 11.86 10.56 2.20
N HIS A 223 10.78 10.72 1.44
CA HIS A 223 9.73 9.70 1.40
C HIS A 223 9.05 9.65 0.02
N SER A 224 8.50 8.49 -0.30
CA SER A 224 7.56 8.33 -1.40
C SER A 224 6.25 7.78 -0.84
N TYR A 225 5.15 8.43 -1.21
CA TYR A 225 3.80 8.01 -0.85
C TYR A 225 3.16 7.35 -2.06
N VAL A 226 2.87 6.06 -1.96
CA VAL A 226 2.36 5.24 -3.06
C VAL A 226 0.96 4.76 -2.71
N MET A 227 -0.05 5.33 -3.36
CA MET A 227 -1.45 4.95 -3.21
C MET A 227 -1.80 3.80 -4.15
N TYR A 228 -2.46 2.78 -3.63
CA TYR A 228 -3.05 1.69 -4.41
C TYR A 228 -4.57 1.80 -4.35
N THR A 229 -5.24 1.75 -5.50
CA THR A 229 -6.70 1.80 -5.57
C THR A 229 -7.26 1.05 -6.78
N ALA A 230 -8.52 0.63 -6.68
CA ALA A 230 -9.32 0.17 -7.82
C ALA A 230 -10.24 1.27 -8.36
N THR A 231 -10.46 2.35 -7.58
CA THR A 231 -11.37 3.46 -7.90
C THR A 231 -10.61 4.78 -7.93
N PRO A 232 -9.87 5.06 -9.02
CA PRO A 232 -8.94 6.19 -9.09
C PRO A 232 -9.60 7.56 -9.21
N GLN A 233 -10.92 7.64 -9.32
CA GLN A 233 -11.64 8.89 -9.57
C GLN A 233 -11.35 9.94 -8.51
N GLY A 234 -11.38 9.56 -7.22
CA GLY A 234 -11.05 10.46 -6.12
C GLY A 234 -9.64 11.02 -6.23
N PRO A 235 -8.58 10.18 -6.21
CA PRO A 235 -7.19 10.64 -6.32
C PRO A 235 -6.88 11.44 -7.58
N LEU A 236 -7.53 11.16 -8.70
CA LEU A 236 -7.28 11.88 -9.96
C LEU A 236 -8.00 13.23 -10.06
N LEU A 237 -9.03 13.47 -9.24
CA LEU A 237 -9.79 14.72 -9.20
C LEU A 237 -9.28 15.71 -8.15
N ILE A 238 -8.25 15.36 -7.39
CA ILE A 238 -7.62 16.27 -6.44
C ILE A 238 -6.92 17.40 -7.19
N ASP A 239 -6.95 18.60 -6.63
CA ASP A 239 -6.21 19.75 -7.16
C ASP A 239 -4.72 19.42 -7.32
N ILE A 240 -4.13 19.84 -8.42
CA ILE A 240 -2.70 19.62 -8.72
C ILE A 240 -1.78 20.18 -7.63
N GLN A 241 -2.23 21.20 -6.90
CA GLN A 241 -1.49 21.80 -5.78
C GLN A 241 -1.64 21.02 -4.47
N ASP A 242 -2.51 20.03 -4.41
CA ASP A 242 -2.73 19.22 -3.22
C ASP A 242 -1.51 18.31 -2.92
N ALA A 243 -1.18 18.17 -1.65
CA ALA A 243 -0.06 17.34 -1.21
C ALA A 243 -0.21 15.86 -1.55
N LEU A 244 -1.44 15.36 -1.78
CA LEU A 244 -1.73 13.98 -2.18
C LEU A 244 -2.00 13.85 -3.68
N SER A 245 -1.89 14.94 -4.46
CA SER A 245 -1.97 14.87 -5.92
C SER A 245 -0.86 13.96 -6.47
N PRO A 246 -1.17 12.97 -7.30
CA PRO A 246 -0.16 12.04 -7.77
C PRO A 246 0.74 12.68 -8.84
N ASP A 247 2.05 12.67 -8.58
CA ASP A 247 3.09 13.06 -9.56
C ASP A 247 3.18 12.02 -10.69
N TYR A 248 2.84 10.77 -10.39
CA TYR A 248 2.90 9.65 -11.33
C TYR A 248 1.72 8.72 -11.18
N VAL A 249 1.23 8.20 -12.32
CA VAL A 249 0.21 7.15 -12.36
C VAL A 249 0.81 5.90 -13.00
N THR A 250 0.56 4.76 -12.39
CA THR A 250 0.95 3.43 -12.90
C THR A 250 -0.27 2.53 -12.93
N LEU A 251 -0.51 1.87 -14.06
CA LEU A 251 -1.58 0.89 -14.21
C LEU A 251 -1.03 -0.51 -13.93
N LEU A 252 -1.69 -1.25 -13.05
CA LEU A 252 -1.49 -2.69 -12.90
C LEU A 252 -2.33 -3.39 -13.95
N GLN A 253 -1.68 -4.17 -14.77
CA GLN A 253 -2.38 -5.07 -15.68
C GLN A 253 -2.80 -6.32 -14.91
N SER A 254 -4.06 -6.69 -15.04
CA SER A 254 -4.58 -7.94 -14.50
C SER A 254 -3.96 -9.13 -15.22
N GLY A 255 -3.81 -10.25 -14.51
CA GLY A 255 -3.32 -11.49 -15.12
C GLY A 255 -4.26 -12.04 -16.20
N PRO A 256 -3.81 -12.99 -17.03
CA PRO A 256 -4.61 -13.55 -18.12
C PRO A 256 -5.90 -14.24 -17.64
N ASP A 257 -5.87 -14.79 -16.44
CA ASP A 257 -7.02 -15.48 -15.81
C ASP A 257 -7.93 -14.53 -14.99
N TYR A 258 -7.72 -13.23 -15.10
CA TYR A 258 -8.52 -12.26 -14.36
C TYR A 258 -9.92 -12.15 -14.98
N LEU A 259 -10.94 -12.46 -14.18
CA LEU A 259 -12.34 -12.25 -14.53
C LEU A 259 -12.80 -10.93 -13.91
N GLY A 260 -12.91 -9.91 -14.73
CA GLY A 260 -13.34 -8.57 -14.31
C GLY A 260 -14.85 -8.38 -14.38
N GLY A 261 -15.30 -7.19 -13.96
CA GLY A 261 -16.71 -6.84 -14.04
C GLY A 261 -17.26 -6.87 -15.46
N LYS A 262 -16.44 -6.63 -16.48
CA LYS A 262 -16.83 -6.71 -17.88
C LYS A 262 -17.18 -8.15 -18.25
N ASP A 263 -16.31 -9.10 -17.91
CA ASP A 263 -16.50 -10.53 -18.19
C ASP A 263 -17.72 -11.09 -17.44
N LEU A 264 -17.89 -10.69 -16.18
CA LEU A 264 -18.96 -11.19 -15.32
C LEU A 264 -20.34 -10.57 -15.61
N PHE A 265 -20.39 -9.27 -15.93
CA PHE A 265 -21.66 -8.53 -16.01
C PHE A 265 -22.05 -8.08 -17.42
N ILE A 266 -21.10 -8.04 -18.36
CA ILE A 266 -21.37 -7.59 -19.74
C ILE A 266 -21.27 -8.75 -20.72
N GLU A 267 -20.20 -9.55 -20.64
CA GLU A 267 -19.94 -10.63 -21.61
C GLU A 267 -20.55 -11.98 -21.21
N SER A 268 -20.90 -12.16 -19.92
CA SER A 268 -21.50 -13.42 -19.45
C SER A 268 -22.98 -13.25 -19.11
N GLU A 269 -23.84 -13.87 -19.91
CA GLU A 269 -25.28 -14.00 -19.61
C GLU A 269 -25.54 -14.89 -18.38
N THR A 270 -24.55 -15.69 -17.97
CA THR A 270 -24.69 -16.65 -16.86
C THR A 270 -24.67 -15.96 -15.49
N PHE A 271 -23.91 -14.89 -15.34
CA PHE A 271 -23.71 -14.18 -14.05
C PHE A 271 -24.55 -12.92 -13.92
N SER A 272 -25.19 -12.44 -14.99
CA SER A 272 -26.08 -11.29 -14.93
C SER A 272 -27.52 -11.69 -15.28
N ARG A 273 -28.46 -11.23 -14.47
CA ARG A 273 -29.90 -11.39 -14.79
C ARG A 273 -30.56 -10.03 -14.72
N THR A 274 -31.30 -9.70 -15.76
CA THR A 274 -32.14 -8.50 -15.80
C THR A 274 -33.32 -8.69 -14.86
N ILE A 275 -33.54 -7.74 -13.97
CA ILE A 275 -34.74 -7.69 -13.13
C ILE A 275 -35.91 -7.28 -14.06
N PRO A 276 -36.97 -8.10 -14.21
CA PRO A 276 -38.12 -7.73 -15.01
C PRO A 276 -38.76 -6.43 -14.49
N GLU A 277 -39.25 -5.61 -15.41
CA GLU A 277 -39.81 -4.30 -15.06
C GLU A 277 -40.94 -4.37 -14.01
N HIS A 278 -41.75 -5.42 -14.07
CA HIS A 278 -42.82 -5.65 -13.09
C HIS A 278 -42.33 -5.99 -11.69
N GLU A 279 -41.09 -6.53 -11.55
CA GLU A 279 -40.46 -6.80 -10.25
C GLU A 279 -39.68 -5.58 -9.73
N PHE A 280 -39.28 -4.65 -10.61
CA PHE A 280 -38.55 -3.44 -10.25
C PHE A 280 -39.37 -2.55 -9.32
N ASN A 281 -40.66 -2.37 -9.60
CA ASN A 281 -41.56 -1.58 -8.77
C ASN A 281 -41.78 -2.15 -7.37
N MET A 282 -41.67 -3.48 -7.21
CA MET A 282 -41.81 -4.16 -5.90
C MET A 282 -40.62 -3.85 -4.94
N ILE A 283 -39.45 -3.47 -5.48
CA ILE A 283 -38.28 -3.12 -4.70
C ILE A 283 -38.44 -1.74 -4.03
N PHE A 284 -39.16 -0.84 -4.68
CA PHE A 284 -39.34 0.55 -4.25
C PHE A 284 -40.68 0.84 -3.59
N ASP A 285 -41.56 -0.14 -3.47
CA ASP A 285 -42.86 0.03 -2.79
C ASP A 285 -42.65 0.01 -1.28
N THR A 286 -42.64 1.21 -0.67
CA THR A 286 -42.34 1.41 0.75
C THR A 286 -43.55 1.15 1.67
N ASN A 287 -44.74 0.86 1.12
CA ASN A 287 -45.98 0.76 1.89
C ASN A 287 -46.32 -0.64 2.40
N ASP A 288 -45.68 -1.70 1.86
CA ASP A 288 -45.99 -3.07 2.23
C ASP A 288 -44.72 -3.93 2.20
N GLY A 289 -43.89 -3.83 3.22
CA GLY A 289 -42.67 -4.61 3.44
C GLY A 289 -42.05 -5.20 2.17
N ALA A 290 -41.01 -4.57 1.64
CA ALA A 290 -40.38 -4.86 0.35
C ALA A 290 -40.28 -6.38 0.08
N ALA A 291 -41.07 -6.88 -0.85
CA ALA A 291 -41.01 -8.28 -1.22
C ALA A 291 -39.73 -8.54 -2.03
N ILE A 292 -38.99 -9.56 -1.62
CA ILE A 292 -37.76 -9.95 -2.35
C ILE A 292 -38.18 -10.42 -3.77
N PRO A 293 -37.67 -9.79 -4.82
CA PRO A 293 -38.01 -10.16 -6.20
C PRO A 293 -37.73 -11.64 -6.47
N ARG A 294 -38.56 -12.26 -7.30
CA ARG A 294 -38.42 -13.68 -7.66
C ARG A 294 -37.11 -13.93 -8.41
N SER A 295 -36.71 -12.98 -9.27
CA SER A 295 -35.45 -13.00 -10.01
C SER A 295 -34.24 -13.00 -9.05
N LEU A 296 -34.28 -12.23 -7.94
CA LEU A 296 -33.23 -12.24 -6.94
C LEU A 296 -33.16 -13.56 -6.16
N LYS A 297 -34.32 -14.15 -5.82
CA LYS A 297 -34.36 -15.48 -5.17
C LYS A 297 -33.79 -16.58 -6.08
N GLN A 298 -33.99 -16.48 -7.38
CA GLN A 298 -33.45 -17.44 -8.35
C GLN A 298 -31.97 -17.27 -8.62
N SER A 299 -31.41 -16.08 -8.39
CA SER A 299 -29.95 -15.84 -8.52
C SER A 299 -29.16 -16.27 -7.30
N LEU A 300 -29.81 -16.54 -6.16
CA LEU A 300 -29.22 -17.01 -4.91
C LEU A 300 -29.31 -18.54 -4.74
N ALA A 301 -30.01 -19.24 -5.62
CA ALA A 301 -30.17 -20.70 -5.65
C ALA A 301 -29.20 -21.34 -6.64
#